data_6148fa7e6a2d0fe59fdcf7869dcd54c3
#
_entry.id   6148fa7e6a2d0fe59fdcf7869dcd54c3
#
_cell.length_a   1.000
_cell.length_b   1.000
_cell.length_c   1.000
_cell.angle_alpha   90.00
_cell.angle_beta   90.00
_cell.angle_gamma   90.00
#
_symmetry.space_group_name_H-M   'P 1'
#
loop_
_entity.id
_entity.type
_entity.pdbx_description
1 polymer ?
#
loop_
_entity_poly.entity_id
_entity_poly.type
_entity_poly.pdbx_seq_one_letter_code
_entity_poly.pdbx_strand_id
1 'polypeptide(L)'
;MKKNKNLKVSIVMGSQSDYKTMKLTAKILKSLGIVFETKIISAHRTPNRMYKFATSAMKNNIGVIIAGAGGSAHLPGMISALTSIPVLGVPIESKKLKGLDSLLSIAQMPKGIPVGTLAIGEDGAINAALLAASIISNTNPSVKKRLNNWRLLQTKSVKNKPK
;
A
#
# COMPACT_ATOMS: atom_id res chain seq x y z
N MET A 1 -8.60 -22.78 19.04
CA MET A 1 -8.99 -21.68 18.10
C MET A 1 -7.95 -20.56 18.21
N LYS A 2 -7.16 -20.30 17.17
CA LYS A 2 -6.21 -19.18 17.16
C LYS A 2 -7.00 -17.88 17.20
N LYS A 3 -6.80 -17.05 18.25
CA LYS A 3 -7.34 -15.69 18.33
C LYS A 3 -7.07 -14.99 17.00
N ASN A 4 -8.13 -14.54 16.30
CA ASN A 4 -8.00 -13.65 15.14
C ASN A 4 -7.20 -12.41 15.59
N LYS A 5 -5.90 -12.41 15.35
CA LYS A 5 -5.08 -11.21 15.56
C LYS A 5 -5.58 -10.18 14.55
N ASN A 6 -6.07 -9.04 15.03
CA ASN A 6 -6.40 -7.92 14.17
C ASN A 6 -5.12 -7.47 13.44
N LEU A 7 -4.99 -7.90 12.19
CA LEU A 7 -3.88 -7.51 11.35
C LEU A 7 -4.00 -6.01 11.01
N LYS A 8 -2.88 -5.31 11.07
CA LYS A 8 -2.78 -3.90 10.66
C LYS A 8 -2.11 -3.76 9.30
N VAL A 9 -2.34 -2.64 8.65
CA VAL A 9 -1.62 -2.21 7.43
C VAL A 9 -0.49 -1.28 7.82
N SER A 10 0.69 -1.47 7.24
CA SER A 10 1.77 -0.49 7.37
C SER A 10 1.92 0.30 6.07
N ILE A 11 1.76 1.62 6.15
CA ILE A 11 2.02 2.55 5.05
C ILE A 11 3.45 3.04 5.21
N VAL A 12 4.30 2.76 4.23
CA VAL A 12 5.69 3.20 4.23
C VAL A 12 6.00 4.05 3.01
N MET A 13 6.91 5.01 3.13
CA MET A 13 7.28 5.89 2.03
C MET A 13 8.73 6.35 2.15
N GLY A 14 9.36 6.65 1.00
CA GLY A 14 10.78 7.01 0.92
C GLY A 14 11.13 8.37 1.51
N SER A 15 10.16 9.30 1.53
CA SER A 15 10.37 10.66 2.04
C SER A 15 9.07 11.32 2.49
N GLN A 16 9.19 12.47 3.18
CA GLN A 16 8.05 13.30 3.59
C GLN A 16 7.26 13.83 2.37
N SER A 17 7.91 14.06 1.23
CA SER A 17 7.23 14.54 0.01
C SER A 17 6.17 13.58 -0.50
N ASP A 18 6.38 12.28 -0.30
CA ASP A 18 5.48 11.22 -0.77
C ASP A 18 4.18 11.18 0.05
N TYR A 19 4.19 11.77 1.24
CA TYR A 19 3.04 11.78 2.14
C TYR A 19 1.84 12.52 1.53
N LYS A 20 2.06 13.50 0.65
CA LYS A 20 0.97 14.19 -0.06
C LYS A 20 0.07 13.17 -0.80
N THR A 21 0.65 12.17 -1.42
CA THR A 21 -0.07 11.08 -2.11
C THR A 21 -0.51 10.00 -1.10
N MET A 22 0.41 9.52 -0.25
CA MET A 22 0.15 8.39 0.63
C MET A 22 -0.85 8.66 1.76
N LYS A 23 -1.14 9.93 2.11
CA LYS A 23 -2.24 10.28 3.02
C LYS A 23 -3.61 9.82 2.54
N LEU A 24 -3.80 9.64 1.23
CA LEU A 24 -5.05 9.13 0.66
C LEU A 24 -5.27 7.65 1.02
N THR A 25 -4.19 6.86 1.00
CA THR A 25 -4.20 5.49 1.54
C THR A 25 -4.69 5.46 2.99
N ALA A 26 -4.12 6.32 3.84
CA ALA A 26 -4.52 6.42 5.25
C ALA A 26 -6.00 6.81 5.42
N LYS A 27 -6.49 7.76 4.60
CA LYS A 27 -7.90 8.19 4.60
C LYS A 27 -8.85 7.03 4.28
N ILE A 28 -8.54 6.23 3.27
CA ILE A 28 -9.38 5.07 2.88
C ILE A 28 -9.31 3.98 3.97
N LEU A 29 -8.14 3.63 4.48
CA LEU A 29 -8.03 2.64 5.55
C LEU A 29 -8.81 3.05 6.80
N LYS A 30 -8.75 4.34 7.17
CA LYS A 30 -9.53 4.91 8.28
C LYS A 30 -11.03 4.77 8.04
N SER A 31 -11.53 5.12 6.84
CA SER A 31 -12.96 5.00 6.51
C SER A 31 -13.46 3.56 6.52
N LEU A 32 -12.58 2.60 6.23
CA LEU A 32 -12.86 1.17 6.31
C LEU A 32 -12.62 0.57 7.70
N GLY A 33 -12.24 1.39 8.71
CA GLY A 33 -11.98 0.96 10.08
C GLY A 33 -10.86 -0.07 10.19
N ILE A 34 -9.83 0.05 9.33
CA ILE A 34 -8.64 -0.80 9.35
C ILE A 34 -7.56 -0.10 10.16
N VAL A 35 -6.99 -0.81 11.13
CA VAL A 35 -5.85 -0.31 11.90
C VAL A 35 -4.63 -0.20 11.00
N PHE A 36 -3.96 0.94 11.04
CA PHE A 36 -2.75 1.16 10.26
C PHE A 36 -1.71 1.99 11.01
N GLU A 37 -0.49 1.94 10.55
CA GLU A 37 0.60 2.83 10.94
C GLU A 37 1.22 3.48 9.70
N THR A 38 1.88 4.63 9.86
CA THR A 38 2.57 5.34 8.77
C THR A 38 4.01 5.60 9.16
N LYS A 39 4.97 5.30 8.26
CA LYS A 39 6.41 5.46 8.51
C LYS A 39 7.13 6.03 7.30
N ILE A 40 8.14 6.84 7.56
CA ILE A 40 9.12 7.25 6.55
C ILE A 40 10.32 6.31 6.65
N ILE A 41 10.57 5.59 5.57
CA ILE A 41 11.66 4.61 5.43
C ILE A 41 12.26 4.77 4.05
N SER A 42 13.44 5.37 3.96
CA SER A 42 14.15 5.49 2.69
C SER A 42 15.02 4.26 2.46
N ALA A 43 14.79 3.56 1.34
CA ALA A 43 15.61 2.41 0.96
C ALA A 43 17.08 2.76 0.84
N HIS A 44 17.40 3.92 0.26
CA HIS A 44 18.77 4.36 -0.01
C HIS A 44 19.43 5.10 1.16
N ARG A 45 18.66 5.90 1.92
CA ARG A 45 19.21 6.75 2.99
C ARG A 45 19.11 6.13 4.39
N THR A 46 18.20 5.17 4.59
CA THR A 46 17.99 4.47 5.87
C THR A 46 17.87 2.96 5.68
N PRO A 47 18.84 2.28 5.00
CA PRO A 47 18.73 0.87 4.65
C PRO A 47 18.58 -0.03 5.89
N ASN A 48 19.28 0.26 6.99
CA ASN A 48 19.15 -0.50 8.23
C ASN A 48 17.76 -0.37 8.87
N ARG A 49 17.12 0.81 8.76
CA ARG A 49 15.73 1.01 9.21
C ARG A 49 14.76 0.17 8.39
N MET A 50 14.95 0.15 7.08
CA MET A 50 14.16 -0.66 6.15
C MET A 50 14.30 -2.16 6.46
N TYR A 51 15.52 -2.65 6.62
CA TYR A 51 15.81 -4.04 6.96
C TYR A 51 15.12 -4.46 8.26
N LYS A 52 15.32 -3.68 9.35
CA LYS A 52 14.69 -3.93 10.65
C LYS A 52 13.16 -3.92 10.57
N PHE A 53 12.60 -2.98 9.81
CA PHE A 53 11.14 -2.91 9.59
C PHE A 53 10.63 -4.17 8.88
N ALA A 54 11.18 -4.52 7.72
CA ALA A 54 10.71 -5.61 6.89
C ALA A 54 10.82 -6.97 7.61
N THR A 55 11.94 -7.26 8.25
CA THR A 55 12.19 -8.53 8.95
C THR A 55 11.36 -8.67 10.24
N SER A 56 10.97 -7.57 10.88
CA SER A 56 10.11 -7.60 12.07
C SER A 56 8.61 -7.47 11.79
N ALA A 57 8.20 -7.20 10.54
CA ALA A 57 6.84 -6.85 10.18
C ALA A 57 5.82 -7.92 10.61
N MET A 58 6.12 -9.19 10.41
CA MET A 58 5.25 -10.31 10.80
C MET A 58 5.04 -10.37 12.32
N LYS A 59 6.11 -10.16 13.11
CA LYS A 59 6.06 -10.14 14.59
C LYS A 59 5.21 -8.97 15.10
N ASN A 60 5.14 -7.88 14.33
CA ASN A 60 4.37 -6.67 14.64
C ASN A 60 2.92 -6.72 14.15
N ASN A 61 2.39 -7.89 13.79
CA ASN A 61 1.02 -8.11 13.29
C ASN A 61 0.68 -7.29 12.04
N ILE A 62 1.66 -7.01 11.18
CA ILE A 62 1.41 -6.38 9.88
C ILE A 62 0.91 -7.48 8.93
N GLY A 63 -0.25 -7.25 8.32
CA GLY A 63 -0.86 -8.17 7.35
C GLY A 63 -0.65 -7.75 5.91
N VAL A 64 -0.44 -6.45 5.66
CA VAL A 64 -0.14 -5.89 4.34
C VAL A 64 0.77 -4.68 4.52
N ILE A 65 1.75 -4.52 3.63
CA ILE A 65 2.59 -3.34 3.54
C ILE A 65 2.23 -2.59 2.26
N ILE A 66 1.95 -1.29 2.38
CA ILE A 66 1.75 -0.39 1.23
C ILE A 66 2.94 0.54 1.18
N ALA A 67 3.74 0.45 0.12
CA ALA A 67 5.00 1.18 -0.02
C ALA A 67 4.93 2.18 -1.18
N GLY A 68 4.97 3.48 -0.86
CA GLY A 68 5.04 4.57 -1.83
C GLY A 68 6.49 4.95 -2.12
N ALA A 69 6.86 5.04 -3.40
CA ALA A 69 8.20 5.43 -3.79
C ALA A 69 8.21 6.13 -5.15
N GLY A 70 9.09 7.13 -5.32
CA GLY A 70 9.23 7.92 -6.54
C GLY A 70 10.64 7.86 -7.13
N GLY A 71 10.76 8.06 -8.45
CA GLY A 71 12.02 7.99 -9.18
C GLY A 71 12.59 6.57 -9.21
N SER A 72 13.80 6.39 -8.69
CA SER A 72 14.38 5.06 -8.42
C SER A 72 13.64 4.38 -7.27
N ALA A 73 12.43 3.94 -7.53
CA ALA A 73 11.43 3.51 -6.55
C ALA A 73 11.70 2.09 -6.03
N HIS A 74 12.88 1.86 -5.45
CA HIS A 74 13.33 0.52 -5.02
C HIS A 74 12.69 0.04 -3.71
N LEU A 75 12.10 0.94 -2.91
CA LEU A 75 11.58 0.62 -1.58
C LEU A 75 10.61 -0.57 -1.55
N PRO A 76 9.60 -0.67 -2.44
CA PRO A 76 8.66 -1.80 -2.41
C PRO A 76 9.35 -3.13 -2.68
N GLY A 77 10.20 -3.21 -3.70
CA GLY A 77 10.93 -4.42 -4.07
C GLY A 77 11.91 -4.87 -2.99
N MET A 78 12.67 -3.91 -2.41
CA MET A 78 13.61 -4.22 -1.33
C MET A 78 12.90 -4.72 -0.07
N ILE A 79 11.72 -4.19 0.27
CA ILE A 79 10.91 -4.70 1.38
C ILE A 79 10.38 -6.10 1.03
N SER A 80 9.86 -6.31 -0.17
CA SER A 80 9.32 -7.60 -0.60
C SER A 80 10.36 -8.72 -0.55
N ALA A 81 11.62 -8.42 -0.82
CA ALA A 81 12.72 -9.37 -0.71
C ALA A 81 13.02 -9.84 0.73
N LEU A 82 12.51 -9.13 1.75
CA LEU A 82 12.82 -9.36 3.17
C LEU A 82 11.63 -9.89 4.00
N THR A 83 10.46 -10.04 3.38
CA THR A 83 9.26 -10.50 4.10
C THR A 83 8.32 -11.28 3.18
N SER A 84 7.57 -12.22 3.74
CA SER A 84 6.49 -12.93 3.05
C SER A 84 5.13 -12.20 3.14
N ILE A 85 5.08 -11.03 3.80
CA ILE A 85 3.88 -10.20 3.87
C ILE A 85 3.63 -9.59 2.48
N PRO A 86 2.37 -9.58 1.97
CA PRO A 86 2.05 -8.91 0.72
C PRO A 86 2.51 -7.45 0.71
N VAL A 87 3.29 -7.07 -0.31
CA VAL A 87 3.75 -5.69 -0.53
C VAL A 87 3.03 -5.11 -1.74
N LEU A 88 2.36 -3.98 -1.52
CA LEU A 88 1.67 -3.21 -2.56
C LEU A 88 2.49 -1.95 -2.83
N GLY A 89 2.96 -1.82 -4.07
CA GLY A 89 3.78 -0.68 -4.50
C GLY A 89 2.92 0.42 -5.13
N VAL A 90 3.09 1.64 -4.63
CA VAL A 90 2.45 2.84 -5.18
C VAL A 90 3.52 3.69 -5.85
N PRO A 91 3.54 3.77 -7.18
CA PRO A 91 4.43 4.67 -7.89
C PRO A 91 4.06 6.13 -7.60
N ILE A 92 4.99 6.88 -7.03
CA ILE A 92 4.81 8.32 -6.79
C ILE A 92 5.22 9.10 -8.04
N GLU A 93 4.42 10.08 -8.40
CA GLU A 93 4.68 10.94 -9.54
C GLU A 93 6.02 11.66 -9.40
N SER A 94 6.89 11.51 -10.40
CA SER A 94 8.19 12.18 -10.50
C SER A 94 8.08 13.43 -11.38
N LYS A 95 8.92 14.43 -11.12
CA LYS A 95 8.89 15.72 -11.87
C LYS A 95 9.22 15.55 -13.35
N LYS A 96 10.18 14.68 -13.70
CA LYS A 96 10.70 14.55 -15.07
C LYS A 96 9.91 13.55 -15.92
N LEU A 97 9.66 12.36 -15.40
CA LEU A 97 9.01 11.27 -16.13
C LEU A 97 7.58 11.01 -15.67
N LYS A 98 6.99 11.93 -14.91
CA LYS A 98 5.59 11.89 -14.45
C LYS A 98 5.20 10.55 -13.79
N GLY A 99 6.18 9.89 -13.17
CA GLY A 99 6.02 8.64 -12.45
C GLY A 99 6.23 7.37 -13.28
N LEU A 100 6.55 7.45 -14.57
CA LEU A 100 6.86 6.29 -15.39
C LEU A 100 8.11 5.56 -14.88
N ASP A 101 9.13 6.30 -14.48
CA ASP A 101 10.34 5.78 -13.81
C ASP A 101 10.00 5.05 -12.52
N SER A 102 9.11 5.62 -11.71
CA SER A 102 8.62 4.99 -10.47
C SER A 102 7.87 3.71 -10.77
N LEU A 103 6.95 3.73 -11.74
CA LEU A 103 6.17 2.57 -12.15
C LEU A 103 7.07 1.42 -12.63
N LEU A 104 8.00 1.69 -13.54
CA LEU A 104 8.89 0.67 -14.08
C LEU A 104 9.83 0.10 -13.01
N SER A 105 10.34 0.94 -12.10
CA SER A 105 11.17 0.49 -10.99
C SER A 105 10.45 -0.45 -10.03
N ILE A 106 9.12 -0.30 -9.87
CA ILE A 106 8.32 -1.13 -8.97
C ILE A 106 7.79 -2.38 -9.68
N ALA A 107 7.39 -2.25 -10.95
CA ALA A 107 6.72 -3.32 -11.69
C ALA A 107 7.68 -4.40 -12.20
N GLN A 108 8.90 -4.03 -12.60
CA GLN A 108 9.88 -4.94 -13.22
C GLN A 108 10.68 -5.70 -12.16
N MET A 109 9.98 -6.53 -11.38
CA MET A 109 10.59 -7.35 -10.34
C MET A 109 11.14 -8.67 -10.90
N PRO A 110 12.25 -9.20 -10.36
CA PRO A 110 12.77 -10.49 -10.72
C PRO A 110 11.83 -11.62 -10.27
N LYS A 111 11.89 -12.76 -10.98
CA LYS A 111 11.17 -13.96 -10.61
C LYS A 111 11.44 -14.35 -9.15
N GLY A 112 10.37 -14.57 -8.37
CA GLY A 112 10.42 -14.99 -6.98
C GLY A 112 10.20 -13.87 -5.96
N ILE A 113 10.29 -12.59 -6.35
CA ILE A 113 10.08 -11.43 -5.46
C ILE A 113 8.93 -10.57 -6.00
N PRO A 114 7.67 -10.92 -5.71
CA PRO A 114 6.52 -10.21 -6.26
C PRO A 114 6.23 -8.91 -5.51
N VAL A 115 5.82 -7.88 -6.26
CA VAL A 115 5.20 -6.65 -5.72
C VAL A 115 3.89 -6.41 -6.45
N GLY A 116 2.80 -6.24 -5.71
CA GLY A 116 1.51 -5.84 -6.28
C GLY A 116 1.53 -4.37 -6.68
N THR A 117 1.89 -4.07 -7.92
CA THR A 117 2.07 -2.68 -8.40
C THR A 117 0.74 -2.04 -8.75
N LEU A 118 0.48 -0.84 -8.21
CA LEU A 118 -0.74 -0.06 -8.43
C LEU A 118 -0.49 1.08 -9.45
N ALA A 119 -1.54 1.85 -9.72
CA ALA A 119 -1.47 3.01 -10.61
C ALA A 119 -0.53 4.10 -10.03
N ILE A 120 -0.07 4.99 -10.90
CA ILE A 120 0.74 6.15 -10.50
C ILE A 120 -0.12 7.14 -9.71
N GLY A 121 0.44 7.69 -8.63
CA GLY A 121 -0.13 8.83 -7.91
C GLY A 121 -1.35 8.51 -7.04
N GLU A 122 -2.31 9.40 -7.03
CA GLU A 122 -3.44 9.39 -6.08
C GLU A 122 -4.34 8.17 -6.24
N ASP A 123 -4.66 7.78 -7.48
CA ASP A 123 -5.49 6.60 -7.76
C ASP A 123 -4.80 5.32 -7.28
N GLY A 124 -3.48 5.22 -7.47
CA GLY A 124 -2.69 4.11 -6.97
C GLY A 124 -2.72 4.02 -5.44
N ALA A 125 -2.61 5.16 -4.76
CA ALA A 125 -2.66 5.21 -3.30
C ALA A 125 -4.02 4.79 -2.74
N ILE A 126 -5.12 5.20 -3.38
CA ILE A 126 -6.49 4.79 -3.03
C ILE A 126 -6.68 3.29 -3.29
N ASN A 127 -6.30 2.83 -4.48
CA ASN A 127 -6.46 1.43 -4.88
C ASN A 127 -5.59 0.48 -4.05
N ALA A 128 -4.40 0.91 -3.61
CA ALA A 128 -3.59 0.15 -2.67
C ALA A 128 -4.30 -0.10 -1.33
N ALA A 129 -4.99 0.91 -0.80
CA ALA A 129 -5.78 0.75 0.42
C ALA A 129 -6.96 -0.21 0.23
N LEU A 130 -7.64 -0.13 -0.91
CA LEU A 130 -8.77 -1.02 -1.24
C LEU A 130 -8.31 -2.46 -1.46
N LEU A 131 -7.17 -2.66 -2.12
CA LEU A 131 -6.59 -4.00 -2.30
C LEU A 131 -6.12 -4.59 -0.96
N ALA A 132 -5.48 -3.78 -0.10
CA ALA A 132 -5.12 -4.19 1.25
C ALA A 132 -6.38 -4.56 2.07
N ALA A 133 -7.45 -3.78 1.96
CA ALA A 133 -8.73 -4.10 2.58
C ALA A 133 -9.32 -5.41 2.05
N SER A 134 -9.20 -5.69 0.75
CA SER A 134 -9.64 -6.96 0.15
C SER A 134 -8.85 -8.14 0.73
N ILE A 135 -7.54 -8.04 0.86
CA ILE A 135 -6.68 -9.07 1.45
C ILE A 135 -7.09 -9.34 2.91
N ILE A 136 -7.24 -8.28 3.73
CA ILE A 136 -7.62 -8.41 5.14
C ILE A 136 -9.04 -8.96 5.27
N SER A 137 -9.93 -8.63 4.36
CA SER A 137 -11.33 -9.06 4.39
C SER A 137 -11.52 -10.58 4.30
N ASN A 138 -10.52 -11.32 3.78
CA ASN A 138 -10.55 -12.78 3.71
C ASN A 138 -10.63 -13.43 5.11
N THR A 139 -10.12 -12.75 6.13
CA THR A 139 -10.11 -13.23 7.52
C THR A 139 -10.85 -12.31 8.49
N ASN A 140 -11.40 -11.18 8.00
CA ASN A 140 -12.11 -10.20 8.82
C ASN A 140 -13.47 -9.82 8.21
N PRO A 141 -14.58 -10.48 8.65
CA PRO A 141 -15.93 -10.25 8.12
C PRO A 141 -16.40 -8.80 8.25
N SER A 142 -15.99 -8.07 9.30
CA SER A 142 -16.41 -6.69 9.50
C SER A 142 -15.75 -5.74 8.50
N VAL A 143 -14.49 -5.98 8.12
CA VAL A 143 -13.83 -5.27 7.02
C VAL A 143 -14.50 -5.59 5.70
N LYS A 144 -14.84 -6.88 5.45
CA LYS A 144 -15.55 -7.31 4.24
C LYS A 144 -16.87 -6.56 4.07
N LYS A 145 -17.67 -6.43 5.13
CA LYS A 145 -18.94 -5.69 5.09
C LYS A 145 -18.73 -4.22 4.71
N ARG A 146 -17.75 -3.54 5.33
CA ARG A 146 -17.45 -2.13 5.05
C ARG A 146 -16.92 -1.92 3.62
N LEU A 147 -16.06 -2.82 3.14
CA LEU A 147 -15.55 -2.77 1.77
C LEU A 147 -16.66 -2.95 0.73
N ASN A 148 -17.57 -3.91 0.94
CA ASN A 148 -18.70 -4.13 0.05
C ASN A 148 -19.63 -2.92 0.03
N ASN A 149 -19.90 -2.30 1.18
CA ASN A 149 -20.69 -1.07 1.25
C ASN A 149 -20.00 0.09 0.53
N TRP A 150 -18.68 0.23 0.68
CA TRP A 150 -17.90 1.24 -0.05
C TRP A 150 -18.06 1.06 -1.57
N ARG A 151 -17.92 -0.16 -2.09
CA ARG A 151 -18.13 -0.49 -3.52
C ARG A 151 -19.54 -0.15 -4.00
N LEU A 152 -20.55 -0.50 -3.19
CA LEU A 152 -21.95 -0.17 -3.51
C LEU A 152 -22.18 1.34 -3.62
N LEU A 153 -21.57 2.13 -2.72
CA LEU A 153 -21.65 3.59 -2.79
C LEU A 153 -20.97 4.13 -4.05
N GLN A 154 -19.85 3.57 -4.48
CA GLN A 154 -19.19 3.91 -5.74
C GLN A 154 -20.12 3.66 -6.93
N THR A 155 -20.74 2.48 -7.00
CA THR A 155 -21.71 2.14 -8.06
C THR A 155 -22.86 3.15 -8.11
N LYS A 156 -23.43 3.50 -6.95
CA LYS A 156 -24.52 4.48 -6.85
C LYS A 156 -24.14 5.91 -7.23
N SER A 157 -22.85 6.26 -7.14
CA SER A 157 -22.36 7.60 -7.48
C SER A 157 -22.27 7.85 -8.99
N VAL A 158 -22.24 6.77 -9.79
CA VAL A 158 -22.17 6.89 -11.26
C VAL A 158 -23.54 7.29 -11.80
N LYS A 159 -23.60 8.39 -12.51
CA LYS A 159 -24.84 8.89 -13.13
C LYS A 159 -25.15 8.15 -14.41
N ASN A 160 -26.43 7.88 -14.64
CA ASN A 160 -26.90 7.20 -15.86
C ASN A 160 -26.85 8.13 -17.11
N LYS A 161 -26.83 9.46 -16.91
CA LYS A 161 -26.80 10.44 -17.99
C LYS A 161 -25.71 11.50 -17.73
N PRO A 162 -24.99 11.96 -18.76
CA PRO A 162 -24.09 13.10 -18.61
C PRO A 162 -24.90 14.36 -18.22
N LYS A 163 -24.24 15.33 -17.62
CA LYS A 163 -24.80 16.64 -17.32
C LYS A 163 -24.64 17.54 -18.51
#